data_cbcd0b58162f1aa4a7823e4cd2307f9a
#
_entry.id   cbcd0b58162f1aa4a7823e4cd2307f9a
#
_cell.length_a   1.000
_cell.length_b   1.000
_cell.length_c   1.000
_cell.angle_alpha   90.00
_cell.angle_beta   90.00
_cell.angle_gamma   90.00
#
_symmetry.space_group_name_H-M   'P 1'
#
loop_
_entity.id
_entity.type
_entity.pdbx_description
1 polymer ?
#
loop_
_entity_poly.entity_id
_entity_poly.type
_entity_poly.pdbx_seq_one_letter_code
_entity_poly.pdbx_strand_id
1 'polypeptide(L)' 'MSAIEVKIEKKELVIRLPISPRPSKSGKTMIVASTNGNIPTVAEYDGAPIVIGVNAYIRKA' A
#
# COMPACT_ATOMS: atom_id res chain seq x y z
N MET A 1 7.12 -12.22 4.79
CA MET A 1 5.68 -12.34 5.03
C MET A 1 5.04 -10.96 4.98
N SER A 2 3.99 -10.83 4.20
CA SER A 2 3.36 -9.53 4.03
C SER A 2 2.46 -9.20 5.22
N ALA A 3 2.62 -7.98 5.77
CA ALA A 3 1.76 -7.49 6.83
C ALA A 3 0.66 -6.59 6.28
N ILE A 4 0.51 -6.57 4.96
CA ILE A 4 -0.49 -5.74 4.31
C ILE A 4 -1.87 -6.37 4.47
N GLU A 5 -2.83 -5.58 4.93
CA GLU A 5 -4.19 -6.02 5.13
C GLU A 5 -5.13 -5.14 4.32
N VAL A 6 -6.02 -5.78 3.57
CA VAL A 6 -7.01 -5.06 2.75
C VAL A 6 -8.37 -5.70 3.00
N LYS A 7 -9.37 -4.86 3.26
CA LYS A 7 -10.72 -5.35 3.49
C LYS A 7 -11.73 -4.31 3.05
N ILE A 8 -12.97 -4.75 2.88
CA ILE A 8 -14.07 -3.85 2.55
C ILE A 8 -14.97 -3.74 3.77
N GLU A 9 -15.24 -2.50 4.19
CA GLU A 9 -16.14 -2.22 5.31
C GLU A 9 -17.07 -1.08 4.92
N LYS A 10 -18.38 -1.28 5.08
CA LYS A 10 -19.37 -0.21 4.90
C LYS A 10 -19.17 0.58 3.62
N LYS A 11 -18.95 -0.09 2.52
CA LYS A 11 -18.71 0.51 1.19
C LYS A 11 -17.39 1.26 1.09
N GLU A 12 -16.46 0.96 2.01
CA GLU A 12 -15.13 1.56 1.97
C GLU A 12 -14.07 0.48 1.83
N LEU A 13 -13.04 0.81 1.10
CA LEU A 13 -11.87 -0.06 0.99
C LEU A 13 -10.87 0.38 2.06
N VAL A 14 -10.57 -0.51 2.98
CA VAL A 14 -9.64 -0.24 4.06
C VAL A 14 -8.33 -0.95 3.78
N ILE A 15 -7.24 -0.20 3.77
CA ILE A 15 -5.91 -0.73 3.51
C ILE A 15 -5.03 -0.44 4.71
N ARG A 16 -4.41 -1.46 5.28
CA ARG A 16 -3.43 -1.32 6.35
C ARG A 16 -2.08 -1.72 5.83
N LEU A 17 -1.14 -0.81 5.93
CA LEU A 17 0.19 -0.97 5.38
C LEU A 17 1.20 -0.66 6.48
N PRO A 18 2.14 -1.55 6.78
CA PRO A 18 3.12 -1.26 7.83
C PRO A 18 4.04 -0.13 7.39
N ILE A 19 4.39 0.71 8.34
CA ILE A 19 5.34 1.79 8.09
C ILE A 19 6.74 1.18 8.08
N SER A 20 7.45 1.43 6.98
CA SER A 20 8.82 0.93 6.82
C SER A 20 9.63 2.01 6.10
N PRO A 21 10.06 3.05 6.84
CA PRO A 21 10.73 4.18 6.21
C PRO A 21 12.04 3.79 5.56
N ARG A 22 12.24 4.29 4.34
CA ARG A 22 13.49 4.07 3.62
C ARG A 22 13.67 5.19 2.60
N PRO A 23 14.92 5.54 2.26
CA PRO A 23 15.13 6.58 1.25
C PRO A 23 14.71 6.08 -0.12
N SER A 24 14.20 7.00 -0.94
CA SER A 24 13.91 6.69 -2.33
C SER A 24 15.21 6.62 -3.13
N LYS A 25 15.11 6.12 -4.37
CA LYS A 25 16.29 6.02 -5.23
C LYS A 25 16.90 7.38 -5.52
N SER A 26 16.07 8.40 -5.64
CA SER A 26 16.57 9.75 -5.92
C SER A 26 17.17 10.43 -4.69
N GLY A 27 16.86 9.95 -3.50
CA GLY A 27 17.28 10.57 -2.26
C GLY A 27 16.51 11.82 -1.90
N LYS A 28 15.56 12.24 -2.73
CA LYS A 28 14.79 13.46 -2.49
C LYS A 28 13.53 13.23 -1.68
N THR A 29 13.13 11.99 -1.51
CA THR A 29 11.96 11.64 -0.72
C THR A 29 12.28 10.48 0.18
N MET A 30 11.48 10.31 1.21
CA MET A 30 11.56 9.14 2.06
C MET A 30 10.25 8.37 1.92
N ILE A 31 10.35 7.12 1.51
CA ILE A 31 9.18 6.27 1.37
C ILE A 31 8.78 5.78 2.76
N VAL A 32 7.55 6.08 3.16
CA VAL A 32 7.04 5.69 4.47
C VAL A 32 6.46 4.29 4.41
N ALA A 33 5.69 4.02 3.39
CA ALA A 33 5.07 2.71 3.20
C ALA A 33 4.77 2.52 1.72
N SER A 34 4.92 1.31 1.23
CA SER A 34 4.70 1.04 -0.18
C SER A 34 4.40 -0.42 -0.41
N THR A 35 3.60 -0.72 -1.43
CA THR A 35 3.36 -2.08 -1.86
C THR A 35 4.43 -2.56 -2.85
N ASN A 36 5.34 -1.67 -3.25
CA ASN A 36 6.39 -1.98 -4.22
C ASN A 36 5.81 -2.48 -5.54
N GLY A 37 4.82 -1.76 -6.03
CA GLY A 37 4.12 -2.11 -7.25
C GLY A 37 2.71 -2.56 -6.97
N ASN A 38 2.04 -3.08 -7.98
CA ASN A 38 0.67 -3.56 -7.83
C ASN A 38 0.69 -4.99 -7.29
N ILE A 39 -0.13 -5.24 -6.28
CA ILE A 39 -0.23 -6.58 -5.68
C ILE A 39 -1.69 -6.99 -5.58
N PRO A 40 -1.99 -8.28 -5.81
CA PRO A 40 -3.34 -8.78 -5.56
C PRO A 40 -3.56 -8.95 -4.05
N THR A 41 -4.79 -8.83 -3.63
CA THR A 41 -5.15 -8.96 -2.22
C THR A 41 -6.17 -10.06 -2.03
N VAL A 42 -6.45 -10.39 -0.75
CA VAL A 42 -7.50 -11.38 -0.44
C VAL A 42 -8.89 -10.76 -0.47
N ALA A 43 -8.99 -9.45 -0.53
CA ALA A 43 -10.28 -8.77 -0.66
C ALA A 43 -10.79 -8.93 -2.08
N GLU A 44 -12.11 -9.09 -2.21
CA GLU A 44 -12.72 -9.27 -3.51
C GLU A 44 -13.86 -8.28 -3.70
N TYR A 45 -14.03 -7.85 -4.91
CA TYR A 45 -15.17 -7.04 -5.30
C TYR A 45 -15.78 -7.63 -6.57
N ASP A 46 -17.08 -7.89 -6.50
CA ASP A 46 -17.82 -8.46 -7.66
C ASP A 46 -17.19 -9.76 -8.15
N GLY A 47 -16.68 -10.57 -7.21
CA GLY A 47 -16.11 -11.88 -7.54
C GLY A 47 -14.68 -11.86 -8.04
N ALA A 48 -14.04 -10.69 -8.05
CA ALA A 48 -12.66 -10.58 -8.53
C ALA A 48 -11.74 -10.05 -7.43
N PRO A 49 -10.52 -10.57 -7.33
CA PRO A 49 -9.57 -10.06 -6.34
C PRO A 49 -9.24 -8.60 -6.61
N ILE A 50 -9.14 -7.82 -5.54
CA ILE A 50 -8.76 -6.42 -5.68
C ILE A 50 -7.25 -6.32 -5.75
N VAL A 51 -6.75 -5.62 -6.75
CA VAL A 51 -5.32 -5.34 -6.93
C VAL A 51 -5.07 -3.91 -6.47
N ILE A 52 -4.08 -3.72 -5.61
CA ILE A 52 -3.76 -2.39 -5.09
C ILE A 52 -2.33 -2.02 -5.39
N GLY A 53 -2.10 -0.71 -5.53
CA GLY A 53 -0.77 -0.15 -5.59
C GLY A 53 -0.77 1.11 -4.74
N VAL A 54 0.03 1.13 -3.68
CA VAL A 54 0.08 2.25 -2.74
C VAL A 54 1.51 2.72 -2.61
N ASN A 55 1.69 4.03 -2.60
CA ASN A 55 3.01 4.62 -2.42
C ASN A 55 2.85 5.86 -1.54
N ALA A 56 3.20 5.71 -0.27
CA ALA A 56 3.12 6.80 0.70
C ALA A 56 4.54 7.27 1.01
N TYR A 57 4.78 8.57 0.87
CA TYR A 57 6.13 9.10 1.04
C TYR A 57 6.06 10.54 1.54
N ILE A 58 7.18 11.02 2.06
CA ILE A 58 7.34 12.42 2.41
C ILE A 58 8.48 13.00 1.59
N ARG A 59 8.39 14.30 1.35
CA ARG A 59 9.46 15.01 0.64
C ARG A 59 10.47 15.50 1.65
N LYS A 60 11.74 15.29 1.35
CA LYS A 60 12.79 15.84 2.18
C LYS A 60 13.02 17.29 1.78
N ALA A 61 13.16 18.13 2.77
CA ALA A 61 13.42 19.54 2.53
C ALA A 61 14.84 19.76 1.99
#